data_42d04d6d7a28f6344c2b25f7ed9f5c11
#
_entry.id   42d04d6d7a28f6344c2b25f7ed9f5c11
#
_cell.length_a   1.000
_cell.length_b   1.000
_cell.length_c   1.000
_cell.angle_alpha   90.00
_cell.angle_beta   90.00
_cell.angle_gamma   90.00
#
_symmetry.space_group_name_H-M   'P 1'
#
loop_
_entity.id
_entity.type
_entity.pdbx_description
1 polymer ?
#
loop_
_entity_poly.entity_id
_entity_poly.type
_entity_poly.pdbx_seq_one_letter_code
_entity_poly.pdbx_strand_id
1 'polypeptide(L)'
;MEKKVIIKKLMLTFVVSLLSLASFAQDANDYFVRGAKVYIESNNENVIEHSNDKILLWGYWKTVNSKEQADFILNLDANFSIFYTINAQAITKDNKIIKRFKSKNSFKSLDANPKRGAVKALFDKEIIPFTHGLY
;
A
#
# COMPACT_ATOMS: atom_id res chain seq x y z
N MET A 1 -6.64 -37.62 -35.42
CA MET A 1 -7.19 -36.28 -35.24
C MET A 1 -7.44 -35.93 -33.77
N GLU A 2 -8.00 -36.80 -32.98
CA GLU A 2 -8.30 -36.49 -31.57
C GLU A 2 -7.08 -36.22 -30.69
N LYS A 3 -5.96 -36.95 -30.89
CA LYS A 3 -4.72 -36.75 -30.13
C LYS A 3 -4.08 -35.36 -30.34
N LYS A 4 -4.17 -34.78 -31.56
CA LYS A 4 -3.62 -33.44 -31.87
C LYS A 4 -4.43 -32.32 -31.20
N VAL A 5 -5.75 -32.48 -31.08
CA VAL A 5 -6.64 -31.51 -30.44
C VAL A 5 -6.41 -31.45 -28.94
N ILE A 6 -6.20 -32.61 -28.30
CA ILE A 6 -5.93 -32.73 -26.85
C ILE A 6 -4.61 -32.08 -26.50
N ILE A 7 -3.54 -32.25 -27.29
CA ILE A 7 -2.23 -31.67 -27.08
C ILE A 7 -2.29 -30.13 -27.21
N LYS A 8 -3.02 -29.59 -28.18
CA LYS A 8 -3.23 -28.14 -28.34
C LYS A 8 -3.97 -27.55 -27.15
N LYS A 9 -4.99 -28.20 -26.61
CA LYS A 9 -5.73 -27.75 -25.42
C LYS A 9 -4.85 -27.76 -24.17
N LEU A 10 -4.02 -28.78 -23.99
CA LEU A 10 -3.08 -28.87 -22.86
C LEU A 10 -2.00 -27.76 -22.92
N MET A 11 -1.46 -27.47 -24.11
CA MET A 11 -0.49 -26.37 -24.28
C MET A 11 -1.11 -25.01 -24.00
N LEU A 12 -2.33 -24.75 -24.44
CA LEU A 12 -3.04 -23.51 -24.20
C LEU A 12 -3.31 -23.30 -22.70
N THR A 13 -3.72 -24.34 -21.97
CA THR A 13 -3.95 -24.30 -20.53
C THR A 13 -2.65 -24.00 -19.77
N PHE A 14 -1.53 -24.56 -20.16
CA PHE A 14 -0.22 -24.33 -19.56
C PHE A 14 0.25 -22.88 -19.76
N VAL A 15 0.08 -22.32 -20.96
CA VAL A 15 0.43 -20.92 -21.27
C VAL A 15 -0.41 -19.95 -20.43
N VAL A 16 -1.71 -20.19 -20.28
CA VAL A 16 -2.60 -19.37 -19.46
C VAL A 16 -2.19 -19.43 -17.99
N SER A 17 -1.78 -20.58 -17.47
CA SER A 17 -1.29 -20.74 -16.09
C SER A 17 0.01 -19.96 -15.85
N LEU A 18 0.94 -19.96 -16.80
CA LEU A 18 2.18 -19.19 -16.72
C LEU A 18 1.93 -17.68 -16.75
N LEU A 19 1.01 -17.19 -17.58
CA LEU A 19 0.61 -15.79 -17.64
C LEU A 19 -0.06 -15.35 -16.32
N SER A 20 -0.87 -16.21 -15.70
CA SER A 20 -1.48 -15.91 -14.39
C SER A 20 -0.42 -15.81 -13.28
N LEU A 21 0.59 -16.67 -13.27
CA LEU A 21 1.72 -16.61 -12.32
C LEU A 21 2.56 -15.34 -12.53
N ALA A 22 2.79 -14.94 -13.78
CA ALA A 22 3.51 -13.70 -14.10
C ALA A 22 2.76 -12.45 -13.60
N SER A 23 1.41 -12.43 -13.63
CA SER A 23 0.62 -11.31 -13.13
C SER A 23 0.62 -11.21 -11.60
N PHE A 24 0.88 -12.29 -10.86
CA PHE A 24 1.08 -12.26 -9.40
C PHE A 24 2.43 -11.69 -8.98
N ALA A 25 3.41 -11.62 -9.87
CA ALA A 25 4.75 -11.07 -9.62
C ALA A 25 4.84 -9.57 -9.89
N GLN A 26 3.70 -8.87 -10.01
CA GLN A 26 3.67 -7.42 -10.20
C GLN A 26 4.27 -6.73 -8.97
N ASP A 27 5.38 -6.04 -9.17
CA ASP A 27 6.17 -5.43 -8.11
C ASP A 27 5.43 -4.23 -7.49
N ALA A 28 5.65 -3.98 -6.19
CA ALA A 28 5.18 -2.79 -5.50
C ALA A 28 5.60 -1.49 -6.21
N ASN A 29 6.75 -1.48 -6.86
CA ASN A 29 7.26 -0.35 -7.62
C ASN A 29 6.34 0.08 -8.78
N ASP A 30 5.53 -0.83 -9.32
CA ASP A 30 4.57 -0.51 -10.39
C ASP A 30 3.41 0.37 -9.88
N TYR A 31 3.09 0.26 -8.59
CA TYR A 31 2.04 1.06 -7.95
C TYR A 31 2.57 2.37 -7.37
N PHE A 32 3.79 2.38 -6.82
CA PHE A 32 4.34 3.49 -6.05
C PHE A 32 5.10 4.48 -6.93
N VAL A 33 4.50 4.86 -8.03
CA VAL A 33 5.08 5.82 -8.98
C VAL A 33 4.68 7.26 -8.62
N ARG A 34 5.42 8.21 -9.15
CA ARG A 34 5.07 9.63 -9.00
C ARG A 34 3.69 9.91 -9.58
N GLY A 35 2.86 10.63 -8.84
CA GLY A 35 1.50 10.96 -9.24
C GLY A 35 0.49 9.84 -9.02
N ALA A 36 0.89 8.72 -8.41
CA ALA A 36 -0.03 7.65 -8.05
C ALA A 36 -1.15 8.17 -7.16
N LYS A 37 -2.37 7.75 -7.45
CA LYS A 37 -3.56 8.13 -6.69
C LYS A 37 -3.76 7.13 -5.56
N VAL A 38 -3.80 7.62 -4.33
CA VAL A 38 -3.95 6.79 -3.14
C VAL A 38 -5.21 7.17 -2.37
N TYR A 39 -5.97 6.16 -1.98
CA TYR A 39 -7.06 6.30 -1.03
C TYR A 39 -6.58 5.85 0.35
N ILE A 40 -6.73 6.72 1.36
CA ILE A 40 -6.36 6.42 2.74
C ILE A 40 -7.56 5.80 3.45
N GLU A 41 -7.37 4.61 3.99
CA GLU A 41 -8.34 3.89 4.80
C GLU A 41 -7.75 3.66 6.19
N SER A 42 -8.49 4.03 7.24
CA SER A 42 -8.06 3.82 8.62
C SER A 42 -9.26 3.70 9.56
N ASN A 43 -9.04 3.01 10.67
CA ASN A 43 -9.95 2.96 11.81
C ASN A 43 -9.91 4.24 12.67
N ASN A 44 -9.09 5.23 12.31
CA ASN A 44 -8.91 6.47 13.08
C ASN A 44 -8.90 7.68 12.15
N GLU A 45 -9.85 8.60 12.34
CA GLU A 45 -10.01 9.80 11.49
C GLU A 45 -8.79 10.73 11.53
N ASN A 46 -8.14 10.86 12.68
CA ASN A 46 -6.93 11.69 12.81
C ASN A 46 -5.78 11.13 11.97
N VAL A 47 -5.68 9.80 11.86
CA VAL A 47 -4.68 9.15 11.01
C VAL A 47 -4.96 9.43 9.55
N ILE A 48 -6.21 9.41 9.13
CA ILE A 48 -6.61 9.78 7.76
C ILE A 48 -6.19 11.23 7.46
N GLU A 49 -6.56 12.16 8.33
CA GLU A 49 -6.24 13.59 8.18
C GLU A 49 -4.73 13.83 8.09
N HIS A 50 -3.98 13.32 9.07
CA HIS A 50 -2.53 13.50 9.10
C HIS A 50 -1.81 12.84 7.94
N SER A 51 -2.32 11.71 7.46
CA SER A 51 -1.78 11.01 6.29
C SER A 51 -2.03 11.79 5.00
N ASN A 52 -3.22 12.35 4.83
CA ASN A 52 -3.55 13.20 3.69
C ASN A 52 -2.66 14.46 3.68
N ASP A 53 -2.46 15.10 4.82
CA ASP A 53 -1.57 16.25 4.96
C ASP A 53 -0.13 15.88 4.63
N LYS A 54 0.34 14.74 5.11
CA LYS A 54 1.71 14.27 4.86
C LYS A 54 1.94 13.98 3.37
N ILE A 55 0.99 13.36 2.70
CA ILE A 55 1.07 13.06 1.26
C ILE A 55 1.05 14.36 0.46
N LEU A 56 0.21 15.32 0.84
CA LEU A 56 0.15 16.63 0.20
C LEU A 56 1.50 17.36 0.30
N LEU A 57 2.12 17.37 1.48
CA LEU A 57 3.43 18.00 1.69
C LEU A 57 4.55 17.28 0.92
N TRP A 58 4.51 15.96 0.88
CA TRP A 58 5.49 15.16 0.13
C TRP A 58 5.39 15.39 -1.38
N GLY A 59 4.17 15.51 -1.92
CA GLY A 59 3.92 15.86 -3.31
C GLY A 59 4.24 14.78 -4.33
N TYR A 60 4.60 13.57 -3.89
CA TYR A 60 4.94 12.46 -4.80
C TYR A 60 3.70 11.65 -5.20
N TRP A 61 2.80 11.40 -4.24
CA TRP A 61 1.49 10.79 -4.48
C TRP A 61 0.40 11.84 -4.39
N LYS A 62 -0.80 11.47 -4.84
CA LYS A 62 -2.02 12.28 -4.73
C LYS A 62 -3.07 11.52 -3.97
N THR A 63 -3.76 12.16 -3.04
CA THR A 63 -4.88 11.55 -2.34
C THR A 63 -6.16 11.71 -3.15
N VAL A 64 -7.03 10.70 -3.07
CA VAL A 64 -8.36 10.69 -3.68
C VAL A 64 -9.42 10.38 -2.64
N ASN A 65 -10.67 10.76 -2.92
CA ASN A 65 -11.78 10.66 -1.96
C ASN A 65 -12.55 9.34 -2.04
N SER A 66 -12.28 8.52 -3.03
CA SER A 66 -12.96 7.23 -3.21
C SER A 66 -12.00 6.14 -3.67
N LYS A 67 -12.32 4.90 -3.31
CA LYS A 67 -11.53 3.72 -3.70
C LYS A 67 -11.50 3.55 -5.23
N GLU A 68 -12.60 3.87 -5.90
CA GLU A 68 -12.72 3.71 -7.35
C GLU A 68 -11.74 4.60 -8.12
N GLN A 69 -11.40 5.75 -7.57
CA GLN A 69 -10.45 6.68 -8.19
C GLN A 69 -8.99 6.34 -7.89
N ALA A 70 -8.74 5.44 -6.95
CA ALA A 70 -7.39 5.15 -6.48
C ALA A 70 -6.66 4.15 -7.38
N ASP A 71 -5.34 4.33 -7.49
CA ASP A 71 -4.46 3.32 -8.06
C ASP A 71 -4.17 2.21 -7.04
N PHE A 72 -4.11 2.56 -5.75
CA PHE A 72 -4.02 1.62 -4.64
C PHE A 72 -4.59 2.25 -3.36
N ILE A 73 -4.83 1.40 -2.37
CA ILE A 73 -5.35 1.80 -1.06
C ILE A 73 -4.22 1.65 -0.03
N LEU A 74 -4.01 2.67 0.78
CA LEU A 74 -3.13 2.59 1.94
C LEU A 74 -3.99 2.38 3.18
N ASN A 75 -3.98 1.17 3.70
CA ASN A 75 -4.73 0.78 4.88
C ASN A 75 -3.85 0.97 6.12
N LEU A 76 -4.33 1.79 7.05
CA LEU A 76 -3.61 2.17 8.26
C LEU A 76 -4.43 1.76 9.49
N ASP A 77 -4.03 0.67 10.12
CA ASP A 77 -4.65 0.18 11.35
C ASP A 77 -3.93 0.76 12.56
N ALA A 78 -4.61 1.69 13.23
CA ALA A 78 -4.06 2.42 14.37
C ALA A 78 -4.45 1.76 15.69
N ASN A 79 -3.47 1.64 16.59
CA ASN A 79 -3.66 1.25 17.98
C ASN A 79 -2.97 2.27 18.89
N PHE A 80 -3.76 3.13 19.52
CA PHE A 80 -3.30 4.24 20.35
C PHE A 80 -3.58 4.00 21.84
N SER A 81 -3.09 2.88 22.37
CA SER A 81 -3.19 2.56 23.80
C SER A 81 -2.01 3.12 24.60
N ILE A 82 -1.01 2.30 24.90
CA ILE A 82 0.21 2.72 25.62
C ILE A 82 1.20 3.36 24.65
N PHE A 83 1.43 2.72 23.50
CA PHE A 83 2.24 3.24 22.40
C PHE A 83 1.33 3.56 21.23
N TYR A 84 1.64 4.61 20.51
CA TYR A 84 0.95 4.95 19.29
C TYR A 84 1.56 4.15 18.12
N THR A 85 0.87 3.09 17.75
CA THR A 85 1.30 2.14 16.72
C THR A 85 0.38 2.21 15.53
N ILE A 86 0.93 2.23 14.33
CA ILE A 86 0.19 2.15 13.08
C ILE A 86 0.75 0.99 12.26
N ASN A 87 -0.11 0.01 11.99
CA ASN A 87 0.18 -1.07 11.04
C ASN A 87 -0.28 -0.64 9.66
N ALA A 88 0.64 -0.53 8.72
CA ALA A 88 0.37 -0.02 7.39
C ALA A 88 0.56 -1.10 6.35
N GLN A 89 -0.38 -1.18 5.42
CA GLN A 89 -0.25 -2.00 4.22
C GLN A 89 -0.86 -1.28 3.01
N ALA A 90 -0.17 -1.40 1.88
CA ALA A 90 -0.74 -1.01 0.61
C ALA A 90 -1.45 -2.21 0.00
N ILE A 91 -2.67 -2.01 -0.45
CA ILE A 91 -3.50 -3.05 -1.06
C ILE A 91 -4.08 -2.58 -2.39
N THR A 92 -4.40 -3.52 -3.25
CA THR A 92 -5.15 -3.25 -4.47
C THR A 92 -6.62 -3.01 -4.16
N LYS A 93 -7.39 -2.52 -5.13
CA LYS A 93 -8.85 -2.39 -5.01
C LYS A 93 -9.55 -3.73 -4.76
N ASP A 94 -8.91 -4.85 -5.14
CA ASP A 94 -9.39 -6.21 -4.90
C ASP A 94 -8.90 -6.80 -3.55
N ASN A 95 -8.37 -5.97 -2.66
CA ASN A 95 -7.84 -6.34 -1.35
C ASN A 95 -6.60 -7.27 -1.39
N LYS A 96 -5.86 -7.29 -2.48
CA LYS A 96 -4.57 -7.99 -2.55
C LYS A 96 -3.48 -7.13 -1.94
N ILE A 97 -2.62 -7.72 -1.10
CA ILE A 97 -1.53 -7.01 -0.45
C ILE A 97 -0.42 -6.75 -1.46
N ILE A 98 -0.08 -5.48 -1.66
CA ILE A 98 1.06 -5.02 -2.46
C ILE A 98 2.31 -5.00 -1.60
N LYS A 99 2.23 -4.36 -0.43
CA LYS A 99 3.35 -4.20 0.50
C LYS A 99 2.85 -4.01 1.92
N ARG A 100 3.48 -4.68 2.87
CA ARG A 100 3.33 -4.40 4.31
C ARG A 100 4.52 -3.58 4.78
N PHE A 101 4.24 -2.50 5.49
CA PHE A 101 5.28 -1.68 6.11
C PHE A 101 5.42 -2.07 7.57
N LYS A 102 6.63 -1.92 8.10
CA LYS A 102 6.88 -2.18 9.53
C LYS A 102 6.10 -1.17 10.37
N SER A 103 5.48 -1.67 11.44
CA SER A 103 4.83 -0.82 12.43
C SER A 103 5.85 0.11 13.08
N LYS A 104 5.49 1.38 13.24
CA LYS A 104 6.27 2.35 13.99
C LYS A 104 5.52 2.78 15.23
N ASN A 105 6.23 2.82 16.34
CA ASN A 105 5.72 3.24 17.63
C ASN A 105 6.15 4.67 17.91
N SER A 106 5.22 5.46 18.44
CA SER A 106 5.50 6.80 18.95
C SER A 106 5.15 6.86 20.43
N PHE A 107 6.03 7.42 21.24
CA PHE A 107 5.75 7.66 22.65
C PHE A 107 4.88 8.90 22.81
N LYS A 108 3.85 8.82 23.63
CA LYS A 108 2.93 9.94 23.92
C LYS A 108 3.64 11.19 24.43
N SER A 109 4.74 11.01 25.16
CA SER A 109 5.47 12.08 25.83
C SER A 109 6.45 12.84 24.96
N LEU A 110 6.73 12.38 23.73
CA LEU A 110 7.80 12.94 22.88
C LEU A 110 7.29 13.89 21.80
N ASP A 111 5.98 13.97 21.57
CA ASP A 111 5.38 14.83 20.55
C ASP A 111 4.17 15.55 21.14
N ALA A 112 4.02 16.85 20.84
CA ALA A 112 2.84 17.62 21.22
C ALA A 112 1.55 17.05 20.59
N ASN A 113 1.66 16.39 19.45
CA ASN A 113 0.58 15.64 18.80
C ASN A 113 1.09 14.22 18.48
N PRO A 114 0.92 13.26 19.42
CA PRO A 114 1.46 11.90 19.24
C PRO A 114 0.90 11.15 18.03
N LYS A 115 -0.36 11.39 17.67
CA LYS A 115 -0.98 10.75 16.50
C LYS A 115 -0.33 11.23 15.21
N ARG A 116 -0.11 12.53 15.10
CA ARG A 116 0.62 13.11 13.97
C ARG A 116 2.06 12.63 13.93
N GLY A 117 2.72 12.55 15.08
CA GLY A 117 4.08 12.03 15.21
C GLY A 117 4.20 10.57 14.74
N ALA A 118 3.22 9.72 15.07
CA ALA A 118 3.17 8.34 14.62
C ALA A 118 3.03 8.25 13.08
N VAL A 119 2.15 9.04 12.50
CA VAL A 119 1.98 9.12 11.03
C VAL A 119 3.26 9.61 10.38
N LYS A 120 3.85 10.69 10.89
CA LYS A 120 5.11 11.25 10.37
C LYS A 120 6.23 10.20 10.39
N ALA A 121 6.39 9.48 11.49
CA ALA A 121 7.42 8.45 11.62
C ALA A 121 7.21 7.31 10.61
N LEU A 122 5.98 6.87 10.40
CA LEU A 122 5.64 5.85 9.42
C LEU A 122 6.04 6.29 7.99
N PHE A 123 5.67 7.49 7.60
CA PHE A 123 6.01 7.99 6.26
C PHE A 123 7.51 8.24 6.11
N ASP A 124 8.14 8.94 7.04
CA ASP A 124 9.54 9.35 6.91
C ASP A 124 10.53 8.18 7.01
N LYS A 125 10.20 7.14 7.78
CA LYS A 125 11.10 6.01 8.05
C LYS A 125 10.79 4.76 7.23
N GLU A 126 9.57 4.58 6.75
CA GLU A 126 9.15 3.36 6.06
C GLU A 126 8.62 3.61 4.65
N ILE A 127 7.60 4.44 4.49
CA ILE A 127 6.91 4.59 3.20
C ILE A 127 7.76 5.35 2.20
N ILE A 128 8.24 6.54 2.55
CA ILE A 128 9.01 7.40 1.65
C ILE A 128 10.33 6.73 1.25
N PRO A 129 11.15 6.20 2.17
CA PRO A 129 12.38 5.51 1.80
C PRO A 129 12.15 4.31 0.89
N PHE A 130 11.13 3.49 1.17
CA PHE A 130 10.79 2.36 0.30
C PHE A 130 10.39 2.82 -1.09
N THR A 131 9.55 3.84 -1.19
CA THR A 131 9.05 4.38 -2.47
C THR A 131 10.19 4.92 -3.33
N HIS A 132 11.23 5.48 -2.72
CA HIS A 132 12.41 5.98 -3.41
C HIS A 132 13.50 4.92 -3.61
N GLY A 133 13.25 3.67 -3.27
CA GLY A 133 14.21 2.59 -3.43
C GLY A 133 15.43 2.68 -2.52
N LEU A 134 15.28 3.25 -1.33
CA LEU A 134 16.37 3.46 -0.37
C LEU A 134 16.64 2.24 0.53
N TYR A 135 15.83 1.19 0.44
CA TYR A 135 16.05 -0.13 1.05
C TYR A 135 15.22 -1.22 0.40
#